data_3b2cc9e0175531d4d89b60215ce45ccd
#
_entry.id   3b2cc9e0175531d4d89b60215ce45ccd
#
_cell.length_a   1.000
_cell.length_b   1.000
_cell.length_c   1.000
_cell.angle_alpha   90.00
_cell.angle_beta   90.00
_cell.angle_gamma   90.00
#
_symmetry.space_group_name_H-M   'P 1'
#
loop_
_entity.id
_entity.type
_entity.pdbx_description
1 polymer ?
#
loop_
_entity_poly.entity_id
_entity_poly.type
_entity_poly.pdbx_seq_one_letter_code
_entity_poly.pdbx_strand_id
1 'polypeptide(L)'
;MLQIALWITGGVVAVVVATLVLRTYLIISRYGAPIRRIFEEDPIFVPSEGSPHPESEEVEFPTPEGLVLRGSYLATPAGPAKAVVVFSHEFRSDRWSGMPYWECLLGDGFDIFAFDYRNHGSSDKDPAYTPRHWVTNYELDDLEAAIAYLRSRPEADRLPIGLFGISRGGGASIGVAARDRGLRCVVTDGAFGTHGTMLTYMKKWMFLVVGDKWWLKILPDWYLGFIRDWVLARVERDFGCRFIRLERAIGRLAPRAVLMIHGGRDGYIRPDIAREFFAAARDPRELWIVHGARHNACLEAAAVEYRSRLINFFRTNLAGEKKSNG
;
A
#
# COMPACT_ATOMS: atom_id res chain seq x y z
N MET A 1 58.77 3.09 -8.30
CA MET A 1 57.92 1.87 -8.09
C MET A 1 56.52 2.22 -7.61
N LEU A 2 56.34 2.99 -6.51
CA LEU A 2 55.05 3.35 -5.94
C LEU A 2 54.10 4.08 -6.93
N GLN A 3 54.61 5.05 -7.69
CA GLN A 3 53.84 5.79 -8.69
C GLN A 3 53.36 4.88 -9.85
N ILE A 4 54.20 3.97 -10.33
CA ILE A 4 53.81 3.03 -11.38
C ILE A 4 52.72 2.07 -10.89
N ALA A 5 52.85 1.58 -9.66
CA ALA A 5 51.84 0.74 -9.05
C ALA A 5 50.50 1.49 -8.91
N LEU A 6 50.50 2.78 -8.50
CA LEU A 6 49.32 3.62 -8.45
C LEU A 6 48.65 3.82 -9.78
N TRP A 7 49.44 4.06 -10.87
CA TRP A 7 48.89 4.19 -12.22
C TRP A 7 48.28 2.89 -12.74
N ILE A 8 48.93 1.74 -12.48
CA ILE A 8 48.41 0.42 -12.90
C ILE A 8 47.12 0.14 -12.14
N THR A 9 47.08 0.37 -10.80
CA THR A 9 45.87 0.17 -10.01
C THR A 9 44.72 1.08 -10.46
N GLY A 10 45.03 2.37 -10.74
CA GLY A 10 44.05 3.31 -11.25
C GLY A 10 43.49 2.90 -12.60
N GLY A 11 44.35 2.42 -13.50
CA GLY A 11 43.95 1.89 -14.82
C GLY A 11 43.03 0.67 -14.71
N VAL A 12 43.40 -0.28 -13.87
CA VAL A 12 42.56 -1.48 -13.62
C VAL A 12 41.19 -1.10 -13.04
N VAL A 13 41.14 -0.22 -12.05
CA VAL A 13 39.87 0.27 -11.48
C VAL A 13 39.02 0.97 -12.55
N ALA A 14 39.62 1.82 -13.38
CA ALA A 14 38.91 2.49 -14.49
C ALA A 14 38.31 1.49 -15.50
N VAL A 15 39.04 0.45 -15.88
CA VAL A 15 38.55 -0.59 -16.79
C VAL A 15 37.39 -1.39 -16.13
N VAL A 16 37.53 -1.75 -14.88
CA VAL A 16 36.47 -2.46 -14.12
C VAL A 16 35.20 -1.60 -14.07
N VAL A 17 35.33 -0.32 -13.70
CA VAL A 17 34.19 0.60 -13.63
C VAL A 17 33.55 0.77 -15.01
N ALA A 18 34.32 1.02 -16.06
CA ALA A 18 33.81 1.14 -17.41
C ALA A 18 33.05 -0.12 -17.86
N THR A 19 33.59 -1.29 -17.56
CA THR A 19 32.96 -2.57 -17.86
C THR A 19 31.65 -2.75 -17.11
N LEU A 20 31.58 -2.38 -15.83
CA LEU A 20 30.35 -2.42 -15.04
C LEU A 20 29.30 -1.44 -15.58
N VAL A 21 29.70 -0.22 -15.92
CA VAL A 21 28.80 0.78 -16.51
C VAL A 21 28.24 0.28 -17.84
N LEU A 22 29.09 -0.22 -18.73
CA LEU A 22 28.67 -0.76 -20.04
C LEU A 22 27.71 -1.94 -19.84
N ARG A 23 28.02 -2.88 -18.97
CA ARG A 23 27.14 -4.04 -18.68
C ARG A 23 25.80 -3.57 -18.11
N THR A 24 25.80 -2.62 -17.18
CA THR A 24 24.56 -2.05 -16.61
C THR A 24 23.72 -1.41 -17.72
N TYR A 25 24.34 -0.61 -18.57
CA TYR A 25 23.67 0.00 -19.72
C TYR A 25 23.04 -1.06 -20.64
N LEU A 26 23.77 -2.12 -21.00
CA LEU A 26 23.27 -3.21 -21.83
C LEU A 26 22.12 -3.97 -21.16
N ILE A 27 22.17 -4.20 -19.85
CA ILE A 27 21.08 -4.81 -19.08
C ILE A 27 19.84 -3.93 -19.13
N ILE A 28 19.98 -2.65 -18.83
CA ILE A 28 18.88 -1.70 -18.84
C ILE A 28 18.27 -1.53 -20.23
N SER A 29 19.11 -1.42 -21.28
CA SER A 29 18.60 -1.27 -22.64
C SER A 29 17.84 -2.50 -23.14
N ARG A 30 18.26 -3.70 -22.72
CA ARG A 30 17.63 -4.96 -23.14
C ARG A 30 16.42 -5.33 -22.28
N TYR A 31 16.48 -5.11 -20.96
CA TYR A 31 15.48 -5.59 -20.01
C TYR A 31 14.66 -4.47 -19.36
N GLY A 32 14.96 -3.21 -19.62
CA GLY A 32 14.20 -2.08 -19.08
C GLY A 32 12.74 -2.09 -19.49
N ALA A 33 12.43 -2.45 -20.75
CA ALA A 33 11.05 -2.54 -21.23
C ALA A 33 10.27 -3.68 -20.55
N PRO A 34 10.77 -4.92 -20.42
CA PRO A 34 10.12 -5.95 -19.60
C PRO A 34 9.89 -5.53 -18.14
N ILE A 35 10.87 -4.88 -17.50
CA ILE A 35 10.72 -4.39 -16.13
C ILE A 35 9.63 -3.31 -16.05
N ARG A 36 9.60 -2.41 -17.04
CA ARG A 36 8.56 -1.37 -17.12
C ARG A 36 7.16 -1.96 -17.21
N ARG A 37 6.96 -3.03 -17.97
CA ARG A 37 5.66 -3.72 -18.09
C ARG A 37 5.08 -4.17 -16.75
N ILE A 38 5.93 -4.52 -15.76
CA ILE A 38 5.47 -4.88 -14.41
C ILE A 38 4.68 -3.73 -13.76
N PHE A 39 5.01 -2.47 -14.11
CA PHE A 39 4.26 -1.29 -13.63
C PHE A 39 3.06 -0.96 -14.47
N GLU A 40 3.07 -1.34 -15.75
CA GLU A 40 2.03 -1.00 -16.72
C GLU A 40 0.92 -2.05 -16.77
N GLU A 41 1.27 -3.32 -16.55
CA GLU A 41 0.30 -4.41 -16.61
C GLU A 41 -0.60 -4.40 -15.38
N ASP A 42 -1.89 -4.38 -15.63
CA ASP A 42 -2.88 -4.46 -14.57
C ASP A 42 -3.00 -5.90 -14.07
N PRO A 43 -3.12 -6.09 -12.75
CA PRO A 43 -3.34 -7.41 -12.19
C PRO A 43 -4.69 -7.97 -12.63
N ILE A 44 -4.70 -9.27 -12.87
CA ILE A 44 -5.93 -10.02 -13.18
C ILE A 44 -6.61 -10.37 -11.84
N PHE A 45 -7.38 -9.45 -11.30
CA PHE A 45 -8.30 -9.74 -10.20
C PHE A 45 -9.64 -9.05 -10.44
N VAL A 46 -10.68 -9.61 -9.89
CA VAL A 46 -12.02 -9.00 -9.90
C VAL A 46 -12.09 -8.12 -8.65
N PRO A 47 -12.28 -6.80 -8.79
CA PRO A 47 -12.50 -5.93 -7.65
C PRO A 47 -13.74 -6.37 -6.86
N SER A 48 -13.75 -6.15 -5.57
CA SER A 48 -14.95 -6.32 -4.77
C SER A 48 -15.98 -5.27 -5.19
N GLU A 49 -17.20 -5.68 -5.35
CA GLU A 49 -18.33 -4.78 -5.59
C GLU A 49 -19.12 -4.62 -4.30
N GLY A 50 -19.59 -3.43 -4.04
CA GLY A 50 -20.48 -3.12 -2.93
C GLY A 50 -21.67 -2.32 -3.41
N SER A 51 -22.68 -2.18 -2.56
CA SER A 51 -23.86 -1.37 -2.83
C SER A 51 -23.90 -0.18 -1.85
N PRO A 52 -24.44 0.97 -2.28
CA PRO A 52 -24.62 2.11 -1.40
C PRO A 52 -25.42 1.74 -0.13
N HIS A 53 -24.92 2.21 1.01
CA HIS A 53 -25.63 2.01 2.28
C HIS A 53 -26.74 3.06 2.38
N PRO A 54 -28.01 2.66 2.71
CA PRO A 54 -29.15 3.57 2.68
C PRO A 54 -29.07 4.72 3.69
N GLU A 55 -28.33 4.56 4.77
CA GLU A 55 -28.15 5.56 5.83
C GLU A 55 -26.86 6.39 5.65
N SER A 56 -26.21 6.31 4.47
CA SER A 56 -25.01 7.08 4.22
C SER A 56 -25.31 8.55 3.94
N GLU A 57 -24.54 9.43 4.55
CA GLU A 57 -24.47 10.84 4.17
C GLU A 57 -23.44 10.98 3.06
N GLU A 58 -23.90 11.32 1.86
CA GLU A 58 -23.02 11.59 0.72
C GLU A 58 -22.34 12.94 0.88
N VAL A 59 -21.04 12.98 0.67
CA VAL A 59 -20.23 14.18 0.86
C VAL A 59 -19.29 14.41 -0.30
N GLU A 60 -18.94 15.66 -0.52
CA GLU A 60 -17.95 16.11 -1.49
C GLU A 60 -16.89 16.96 -0.81
N PHE A 61 -15.64 16.79 -1.23
CA PHE A 61 -14.53 17.57 -0.69
C PHE A 61 -13.42 17.74 -1.74
N PRO A 62 -12.74 18.91 -1.77
CA PRO A 62 -11.74 19.19 -2.76
C PRO A 62 -10.38 18.59 -2.38
N THR A 63 -9.60 18.18 -3.38
CA THR A 63 -8.15 18.02 -3.24
C THR A 63 -7.44 19.38 -3.29
N PRO A 64 -6.16 19.47 -2.89
CA PRO A 64 -5.39 20.70 -3.04
C PRO A 64 -5.32 21.23 -4.49
N GLU A 65 -5.40 20.34 -5.47
CA GLU A 65 -5.39 20.69 -6.90
C GLU A 65 -6.78 21.10 -7.44
N GLY A 66 -7.84 20.98 -6.61
CA GLY A 66 -9.20 21.40 -6.95
C GLY A 66 -10.08 20.31 -7.58
N LEU A 67 -9.64 19.05 -7.62
CA LEU A 67 -10.52 17.93 -7.96
C LEU A 67 -11.51 17.69 -6.82
N VAL A 68 -12.76 17.40 -7.16
CA VAL A 68 -13.80 17.06 -6.18
C VAL A 68 -13.80 15.54 -5.97
N LEU A 69 -13.48 15.11 -4.77
CA LEU A 69 -13.63 13.71 -4.36
C LEU A 69 -14.97 13.51 -3.68
N ARG A 70 -15.51 12.31 -3.83
CA ARG A 70 -16.79 11.91 -3.24
C ARG A 70 -16.61 10.83 -2.21
N GLY A 71 -17.29 10.98 -1.10
CA GLY A 71 -17.26 10.05 0.00
C GLY A 71 -18.62 9.87 0.63
N SER A 72 -18.69 8.96 1.58
CA SER A 72 -19.89 8.66 2.35
C SER A 72 -19.50 8.57 3.82
N TYR A 73 -20.21 9.31 4.66
CA TYR A 73 -20.09 9.22 6.10
C TYR A 73 -21.27 8.42 6.66
N LEU A 74 -20.96 7.44 7.50
CA LEU A 74 -21.93 6.58 8.14
C LEU A 74 -21.75 6.70 9.64
N ALA A 75 -22.76 7.28 10.30
CA ALA A 75 -22.80 7.32 11.74
C ALA A 75 -23.20 5.95 12.29
N THR A 76 -22.55 5.53 13.37
CA THR A 76 -22.90 4.29 14.06
C THR A 76 -24.31 4.35 14.66
N PRO A 77 -25.14 3.30 14.51
CA PRO A 77 -26.42 3.21 15.19
C PRO A 77 -26.31 2.87 16.69
N ALA A 78 -25.10 2.53 17.17
CA ALA A 78 -24.89 2.05 18.54
C ALA A 78 -24.82 3.16 19.61
N GLY A 79 -25.13 4.42 19.24
CA GLY A 79 -25.08 5.57 20.14
C GLY A 79 -23.91 6.52 19.80
N PRO A 80 -23.36 7.24 20.78
CA PRO A 80 -22.23 8.13 20.50
C PRO A 80 -21.03 7.37 19.93
N ALA A 81 -20.47 7.87 18.83
CA ALA A 81 -19.33 7.24 18.19
C ALA A 81 -18.10 7.19 19.10
N LYS A 82 -17.44 6.05 19.17
CA LYS A 82 -16.17 5.86 19.88
C LYS A 82 -15.00 6.49 19.15
N ALA A 83 -15.03 6.41 17.82
CA ALA A 83 -13.99 6.89 16.91
C ALA A 83 -14.47 6.78 15.47
N VAL A 84 -13.68 7.29 14.52
CA VAL A 84 -13.93 7.16 13.07
C VAL A 84 -12.90 6.26 12.42
N VAL A 85 -13.36 5.33 11.59
CA VAL A 85 -12.51 4.52 10.74
C VAL A 85 -12.64 5.02 9.30
N VAL A 86 -11.52 5.49 8.73
CA VAL A 86 -11.45 5.87 7.32
C VAL A 86 -11.12 4.63 6.50
N PHE A 87 -11.99 4.30 5.56
CA PHE A 87 -11.82 3.17 4.65
C PHE A 87 -11.22 3.62 3.32
N SER A 88 -10.20 2.87 2.88
CA SER A 88 -9.47 3.08 1.63
C SER A 88 -9.58 1.84 0.74
N HIS A 89 -10.27 1.98 -0.39
CA HIS A 89 -10.58 0.87 -1.28
C HIS A 89 -9.37 0.42 -2.13
N GLU A 90 -9.46 -0.78 -2.67
CA GLU A 90 -8.48 -1.38 -3.57
C GLU A 90 -8.52 -0.74 -4.98
N PHE A 91 -7.55 -1.14 -5.82
CA PHE A 91 -7.46 -0.69 -7.21
C PHE A 91 -8.68 -1.13 -8.05
N ARG A 92 -9.20 -0.23 -8.90
CA ARG A 92 -10.38 -0.44 -9.76
C ARG A 92 -11.69 -0.73 -9.03
N SER A 93 -11.78 -0.35 -7.79
CA SER A 93 -12.98 -0.46 -6.97
C SER A 93 -13.49 0.93 -6.57
N ASP A 94 -14.42 0.97 -5.64
CA ASP A 94 -15.00 2.19 -5.08
C ASP A 94 -15.15 2.07 -3.57
N ARG A 95 -15.67 3.11 -2.93
CA ARG A 95 -15.89 3.19 -1.47
C ARG A 95 -16.80 2.10 -0.93
N TRP A 96 -17.71 1.56 -1.75
CA TRP A 96 -18.70 0.58 -1.32
C TRP A 96 -18.16 -0.83 -1.23
N SER A 97 -17.05 -1.12 -1.90
CA SER A 97 -16.38 -2.42 -1.81
C SER A 97 -16.00 -2.81 -0.38
N GLY A 98 -15.83 -1.82 0.48
CA GLY A 98 -15.51 -2.01 1.89
C GLY A 98 -16.67 -2.43 2.77
N MET A 99 -17.92 -2.30 2.32
CA MET A 99 -19.10 -2.53 3.16
C MET A 99 -19.08 -3.88 3.89
N PRO A 100 -18.81 -5.03 3.24
CA PRO A 100 -18.76 -6.31 3.93
C PRO A 100 -17.69 -6.40 5.03
N TYR A 101 -16.66 -5.58 4.92
CA TYR A 101 -15.52 -5.55 5.85
C TYR A 101 -15.79 -4.67 7.07
N TRP A 102 -16.32 -3.45 6.87
CA TRP A 102 -16.46 -2.46 7.93
C TRP A 102 -17.85 -2.41 8.58
N GLU A 103 -18.87 -3.05 8.03
CA GLU A 103 -20.22 -3.09 8.60
C GLU A 103 -20.22 -3.56 10.07
N CYS A 104 -19.37 -4.53 10.41
CA CYS A 104 -19.22 -5.00 11.78
C CYS A 104 -18.67 -3.93 12.75
N LEU A 105 -17.90 -2.97 12.25
CA LEU A 105 -17.40 -1.85 13.04
C LEU A 105 -18.50 -0.82 13.30
N LEU A 106 -19.33 -0.57 12.28
CA LEU A 106 -20.48 0.33 12.42
C LEU A 106 -21.41 -0.14 13.55
N GLY A 107 -21.74 -1.44 13.57
CA GLY A 107 -22.51 -2.05 14.66
C GLY A 107 -21.79 -2.07 16.02
N ASP A 108 -20.48 -1.88 16.04
CA ASP A 108 -19.65 -1.86 17.26
C ASP A 108 -19.39 -0.45 17.83
N GLY A 109 -19.98 0.58 17.25
CA GLY A 109 -19.87 1.95 17.74
C GLY A 109 -18.76 2.78 17.10
N PHE A 110 -18.28 2.41 15.93
CA PHE A 110 -17.36 3.21 15.13
C PHE A 110 -18.10 3.85 13.95
N ASP A 111 -17.91 5.14 13.75
CA ASP A 111 -18.31 5.78 12.51
C ASP A 111 -17.40 5.34 11.37
N ILE A 112 -17.95 5.27 10.17
CA ILE A 112 -17.19 4.92 8.97
C ILE A 112 -17.18 6.10 8.00
N PHE A 113 -15.98 6.43 7.51
CA PHE A 113 -15.82 7.35 6.41
C PHE A 113 -15.14 6.64 5.25
N ALA A 114 -15.87 6.41 4.17
CA ALA A 114 -15.38 5.79 2.94
C ALA A 114 -15.41 6.80 1.79
N PHE A 115 -14.42 6.79 0.92
CA PHE A 115 -14.34 7.73 -0.21
C PHE A 115 -13.78 7.06 -1.46
N ASP A 116 -14.09 7.64 -2.61
CA ASP A 116 -13.53 7.23 -3.90
C ASP A 116 -12.28 8.04 -4.20
N TYR A 117 -11.16 7.36 -4.50
CA TYR A 117 -9.98 8.02 -5.04
C TYR A 117 -10.28 8.70 -6.37
N ARG A 118 -9.45 9.69 -6.79
CA ARG A 118 -9.52 10.24 -8.15
C ARG A 118 -9.55 9.12 -9.20
N ASN A 119 -10.28 9.32 -10.28
CA ASN A 119 -10.45 8.34 -11.36
C ASN A 119 -11.15 7.03 -10.95
N HIS A 120 -11.77 6.97 -9.76
CA HIS A 120 -12.55 5.83 -9.29
C HIS A 120 -13.95 6.26 -8.88
N GLY A 121 -14.87 5.30 -8.86
CA GLY A 121 -16.24 5.52 -8.41
C GLY A 121 -16.87 6.76 -9.01
N SER A 122 -17.40 7.63 -8.14
CA SER A 122 -18.06 8.88 -8.51
C SER A 122 -17.18 10.13 -8.35
N SER A 123 -15.93 9.99 -7.89
CA SER A 123 -14.97 11.11 -7.80
C SER A 123 -14.54 11.63 -9.16
N ASP A 124 -14.09 12.88 -9.19
CA ASP A 124 -13.62 13.53 -10.41
C ASP A 124 -12.46 12.76 -11.05
N LYS A 125 -12.39 12.92 -12.37
CA LYS A 125 -11.35 12.31 -13.20
C LYS A 125 -10.22 13.30 -13.45
N ASP A 126 -9.01 12.91 -13.11
CA ASP A 126 -7.78 13.59 -13.50
C ASP A 126 -7.27 12.98 -14.81
N PRO A 127 -7.38 13.69 -15.95
CA PRO A 127 -6.94 13.17 -17.26
C PRO A 127 -5.40 13.05 -17.34
N ALA A 128 -4.66 13.72 -16.46
CA ALA A 128 -3.21 13.66 -16.43
C ALA A 128 -2.67 12.44 -15.67
N TYR A 129 -3.54 11.73 -14.93
CA TYR A 129 -3.17 10.57 -14.14
C TYR A 129 -3.95 9.33 -14.53
N THR A 130 -3.24 8.23 -14.80
CA THR A 130 -3.84 6.90 -14.97
C THR A 130 -3.54 6.07 -13.72
N PRO A 131 -4.55 5.71 -12.91
CA PRO A 131 -4.37 4.90 -11.71
C PRO A 131 -3.68 3.58 -12.01
N ARG A 132 -2.82 3.17 -11.09
CA ARG A 132 -2.10 1.89 -11.13
C ARG A 132 -2.41 1.10 -9.87
N HIS A 133 -2.09 -0.19 -9.88
CA HIS A 133 -2.20 -1.02 -8.68
C HIS A 133 -1.12 -0.72 -7.62
N TRP A 134 -0.10 0.06 -7.99
CA TRP A 134 0.93 0.57 -7.08
C TRP A 134 0.49 1.88 -6.43
N VAL A 135 0.89 2.06 -5.19
CA VAL A 135 0.61 3.30 -4.45
C VAL A 135 1.53 4.42 -4.93
N THR A 136 0.94 5.53 -5.32
CA THR A 136 1.64 6.75 -5.74
C THR A 136 1.37 7.91 -4.78
N ASN A 137 1.98 9.08 -5.07
CA ASN A 137 1.66 10.30 -4.35
C ASN A 137 0.18 10.68 -4.46
N TYR A 138 -0.49 10.38 -5.57
CA TYR A 138 -1.89 10.75 -5.81
C TYR A 138 -2.86 10.06 -4.84
N GLU A 139 -2.67 8.77 -4.55
CA GLU A 139 -3.48 8.07 -3.55
C GLU A 139 -3.24 8.62 -2.13
N LEU A 140 -2.02 9.10 -1.84
CA LEU A 140 -1.76 9.73 -0.56
C LEU A 140 -2.41 11.10 -0.47
N ASP A 141 -2.29 11.92 -1.52
CA ASP A 141 -2.86 13.26 -1.57
C ASP A 141 -4.41 13.22 -1.44
N ASP A 142 -5.06 12.24 -2.08
CA ASP A 142 -6.50 12.02 -1.98
C ASP A 142 -6.93 11.58 -0.58
N LEU A 143 -6.21 10.65 0.04
CA LEU A 143 -6.49 10.18 1.41
C LEU A 143 -6.19 11.29 2.44
N GLU A 144 -5.15 12.10 2.24
CA GLU A 144 -4.85 13.26 3.07
C GLU A 144 -5.98 14.31 2.97
N ALA A 145 -6.54 14.55 1.77
CA ALA A 145 -7.70 15.42 1.57
C ALA A 145 -8.95 14.87 2.28
N ALA A 146 -9.20 13.57 2.20
CA ALA A 146 -10.30 12.90 2.89
C ALA A 146 -10.20 13.06 4.42
N ILE A 147 -9.00 12.90 4.99
CA ILE A 147 -8.75 13.08 6.42
C ILE A 147 -8.89 14.55 6.82
N ALA A 148 -8.42 15.48 5.98
CA ALA A 148 -8.56 16.92 6.24
C ALA A 148 -10.04 17.33 6.27
N TYR A 149 -10.83 16.84 5.31
CA TYR A 149 -12.27 17.04 5.29
C TYR A 149 -12.93 16.48 6.56
N LEU A 150 -12.61 15.24 6.93
CA LEU A 150 -13.16 14.61 8.13
C LEU A 150 -12.87 15.43 9.39
N ARG A 151 -11.68 15.99 9.53
CA ARG A 151 -11.29 16.86 10.65
C ARG A 151 -11.98 18.23 10.65
N SER A 152 -12.51 18.66 9.52
CA SER A 152 -13.31 19.90 9.43
C SER A 152 -14.76 19.73 9.84
N ARG A 153 -15.23 18.48 10.02
CA ARG A 153 -16.60 18.18 10.42
C ARG A 153 -16.76 18.35 11.94
N PRO A 154 -17.75 19.12 12.39
CA PRO A 154 -17.99 19.33 13.84
C PRO A 154 -18.20 18.03 14.63
N GLU A 155 -18.84 17.03 13.99
CA GLU A 155 -19.17 15.73 14.59
C GLU A 155 -17.93 14.87 14.79
N ALA A 156 -16.95 15.00 13.89
CA ALA A 156 -15.75 14.15 13.82
C ALA A 156 -14.48 14.82 14.36
N ASP A 157 -14.47 16.14 14.58
CA ASP A 157 -13.28 16.92 14.97
C ASP A 157 -12.57 16.38 16.22
N ARG A 158 -13.33 15.83 17.17
CA ARG A 158 -12.80 15.31 18.44
C ARG A 158 -12.61 13.80 18.46
N LEU A 159 -13.06 13.09 17.43
CA LEU A 159 -12.99 11.64 17.40
C LEU A 159 -11.59 11.17 16.97
N PRO A 160 -11.03 10.15 17.64
CA PRO A 160 -9.83 9.50 17.16
C PRO A 160 -10.05 8.90 15.76
N ILE A 161 -9.06 9.01 14.88
CA ILE A 161 -9.12 8.49 13.51
C ILE A 161 -8.19 7.30 13.37
N GLY A 162 -8.73 6.17 12.90
CA GLY A 162 -8.01 4.99 12.46
C GLY A 162 -8.16 4.78 10.96
N LEU A 163 -7.22 4.09 10.34
CA LEU A 163 -7.27 3.76 8.92
C LEU A 163 -7.49 2.27 8.71
N PHE A 164 -8.32 1.94 7.73
CA PHE A 164 -8.50 0.58 7.25
C PHE A 164 -8.43 0.58 5.72
N GLY A 165 -7.51 -0.19 5.15
CA GLY A 165 -7.36 -0.22 3.70
C GLY A 165 -7.13 -1.61 3.14
N ILE A 166 -7.65 -1.83 1.93
CA ILE A 166 -7.52 -3.10 1.22
C ILE A 166 -6.54 -2.93 0.07
N SER A 167 -5.60 -3.88 -0.08
CA SER A 167 -4.62 -3.94 -1.16
C SER A 167 -3.90 -2.59 -1.35
N ARG A 168 -4.08 -1.91 -2.49
CA ARG A 168 -3.53 -0.57 -2.74
C ARG A 168 -3.96 0.45 -1.67
N GLY A 169 -5.23 0.43 -1.26
CA GLY A 169 -5.75 1.29 -0.19
C GLY A 169 -5.05 1.07 1.15
N GLY A 170 -4.67 -0.18 1.45
CA GLY A 170 -3.86 -0.50 2.62
C GLY A 170 -2.47 0.11 2.55
N GLY A 171 -1.85 0.10 1.37
CA GLY A 171 -0.58 0.79 1.13
C GLY A 171 -0.69 2.30 1.28
N ALA A 172 -1.74 2.93 0.74
CA ALA A 172 -2.01 4.36 0.91
C ALA A 172 -2.20 4.72 2.39
N SER A 173 -2.96 3.91 3.13
CA SER A 173 -3.17 4.06 4.58
C SER A 173 -1.85 4.04 5.36
N ILE A 174 -0.93 3.11 5.06
CA ILE A 174 0.41 3.07 5.65
C ILE A 174 1.19 4.33 5.29
N GLY A 175 1.14 4.75 4.02
CA GLY A 175 1.84 5.94 3.52
C GLY A 175 1.43 7.21 4.23
N VAL A 176 0.13 7.46 4.35
CA VAL A 176 -0.43 8.65 5.01
C VAL A 176 -0.21 8.57 6.53
N ALA A 177 -0.45 7.43 7.16
CA ALA A 177 -0.19 7.29 8.59
C ALA A 177 1.28 7.53 8.96
N ALA A 178 2.22 7.23 8.06
CA ALA A 178 3.64 7.53 8.29
C ALA A 178 3.97 9.03 8.28
N ARG A 179 3.12 9.86 7.65
CA ARG A 179 3.25 11.33 7.58
C ARG A 179 2.44 12.02 8.68
N ASP A 180 1.27 11.50 8.99
CA ASP A 180 0.33 12.10 9.93
C ASP A 180 0.32 11.35 11.28
N ARG A 181 0.91 11.98 12.30
CA ARG A 181 0.99 11.43 13.66
C ARG A 181 -0.33 11.52 14.45
N GLY A 182 -1.32 12.26 13.96
CA GLY A 182 -2.65 12.35 14.57
C GLY A 182 -3.50 11.11 14.35
N LEU A 183 -3.14 10.25 13.38
CA LEU A 183 -3.79 8.98 13.14
C LEU A 183 -3.35 7.95 14.18
N ARG A 184 -4.29 7.15 14.71
CA ARG A 184 -4.06 6.30 15.89
C ARG A 184 -3.56 4.90 15.56
N CYS A 185 -4.10 4.27 14.53
CA CYS A 185 -3.74 2.91 14.14
C CYS A 185 -4.07 2.64 12.69
N VAL A 186 -3.54 1.55 12.15
CA VAL A 186 -3.76 1.14 10.75
C VAL A 186 -4.07 -0.36 10.69
N VAL A 187 -5.13 -0.71 9.95
CA VAL A 187 -5.41 -2.09 9.54
C VAL A 187 -5.26 -2.18 8.02
N THR A 188 -4.66 -3.25 7.54
CA THR A 188 -4.57 -3.52 6.10
C THR A 188 -4.92 -4.97 5.78
N ASP A 189 -5.61 -5.22 4.67
CA ASP A 189 -5.78 -6.54 4.09
C ASP A 189 -5.15 -6.55 2.69
N GLY A 190 -4.21 -7.47 2.46
CA GLY A 190 -3.53 -7.62 1.18
C GLY A 190 -2.54 -6.51 0.81
N ALA A 191 -2.15 -5.62 1.75
CA ALA A 191 -1.15 -4.57 1.48
C ALA A 191 0.24 -5.16 1.22
N PHE A 192 1.01 -4.46 0.40
CA PHE A 192 2.36 -4.86 0.01
C PHE A 192 3.29 -3.66 -0.23
N GLY A 193 4.59 -3.90 -0.10
CA GLY A 193 5.60 -2.89 -0.36
C GLY A 193 5.88 -2.72 -1.85
N THR A 194 6.22 -1.52 -2.29
CA THR A 194 6.49 -1.25 -3.70
C THR A 194 7.86 -1.79 -4.13
N HIS A 195 8.90 -1.38 -3.41
CA HIS A 195 10.29 -1.65 -3.83
C HIS A 195 10.71 -3.10 -3.58
N GLY A 196 10.32 -3.69 -2.45
CA GLY A 196 10.60 -5.10 -2.13
C GLY A 196 9.90 -6.05 -3.09
N THR A 197 8.59 -5.83 -3.30
CA THR A 197 7.79 -6.62 -4.24
C THR A 197 8.36 -6.56 -5.65
N MET A 198 8.74 -5.37 -6.10
CA MET A 198 9.37 -5.17 -7.40
C MET A 198 10.69 -5.93 -7.54
N LEU A 199 11.56 -5.87 -6.52
CA LEU A 199 12.83 -6.59 -6.56
C LEU A 199 12.60 -8.11 -6.66
N THR A 200 11.63 -8.63 -5.92
CA THR A 200 11.24 -10.05 -5.95
C THR A 200 10.71 -10.45 -7.34
N TYR A 201 9.88 -9.61 -7.94
CA TYR A 201 9.38 -9.85 -9.30
C TYR A 201 10.48 -9.74 -10.35
N MET A 202 11.37 -8.76 -10.26
CA MET A 202 12.54 -8.66 -11.16
C MET A 202 13.40 -9.91 -11.10
N LYS A 203 13.68 -10.44 -9.92
CA LYS A 203 14.43 -11.70 -9.77
C LYS A 203 13.71 -12.86 -10.47
N LYS A 204 12.40 -13.01 -10.23
CA LYS A 204 11.58 -14.05 -10.87
C LYS A 204 11.59 -13.93 -12.39
N TRP A 205 11.33 -12.73 -12.93
CA TRP A 205 11.33 -12.48 -14.37
C TRP A 205 12.71 -12.66 -15.00
N MET A 206 13.76 -12.31 -14.30
CA MET A 206 15.14 -12.49 -14.76
C MET A 206 15.42 -13.98 -15.05
N PHE A 207 14.98 -14.90 -14.18
CA PHE A 207 15.11 -16.34 -14.43
C PHE A 207 14.25 -16.82 -15.60
N LEU A 208 13.05 -16.27 -15.76
CA LEU A 208 12.15 -16.66 -16.87
C LEU A 208 12.64 -16.18 -18.24
N VAL A 209 13.17 -14.93 -18.31
CA VAL A 209 13.55 -14.29 -19.57
C VAL A 209 15.00 -14.63 -20.00
N VAL A 210 15.93 -14.68 -19.04
CA VAL A 210 17.35 -14.91 -19.31
C VAL A 210 17.73 -16.38 -19.21
N GLY A 211 16.88 -17.19 -18.57
CA GLY A 211 17.12 -18.59 -18.24
C GLY A 211 17.97 -18.77 -16.98
N ASP A 212 18.13 -20.01 -16.55
CA ASP A 212 18.90 -20.37 -15.34
C ASP A 212 20.40 -20.28 -15.57
N LYS A 213 20.92 -19.04 -15.65
CA LYS A 213 22.35 -18.78 -15.76
C LYS A 213 22.94 -18.55 -14.39
N TRP A 214 24.00 -19.27 -14.05
CA TRP A 214 24.65 -19.24 -12.75
C TRP A 214 25.05 -17.84 -12.27
N TRP A 215 25.47 -16.95 -13.18
CA TRP A 215 25.88 -15.58 -12.85
C TRP A 215 24.73 -14.69 -12.40
N LEU A 216 23.47 -15.01 -12.73
CA LEU A 216 22.30 -14.30 -12.22
C LEU A 216 22.13 -14.52 -10.71
N LYS A 217 22.50 -15.70 -10.23
CA LYS A 217 22.38 -16.08 -8.80
C LYS A 217 23.40 -15.35 -7.91
N ILE A 218 24.46 -14.82 -8.52
CA ILE A 218 25.52 -14.11 -7.78
C ILE A 218 25.37 -12.57 -7.86
N LEU A 219 24.38 -12.05 -8.62
CA LEU A 219 24.13 -10.62 -8.63
C LEU A 219 23.61 -10.17 -7.27
N PRO A 220 24.30 -9.24 -6.60
CA PRO A 220 23.88 -8.80 -5.28
C PRO A 220 22.62 -7.95 -5.37
N ASP A 221 21.78 -8.01 -4.33
CA ASP A 221 20.50 -7.31 -4.25
C ASP A 221 20.63 -5.78 -4.39
N TRP A 222 21.71 -5.19 -3.89
CA TRP A 222 21.96 -3.76 -4.06
C TRP A 222 22.11 -3.36 -5.53
N TYR A 223 22.72 -4.23 -6.35
CA TYR A 223 22.89 -3.96 -7.79
C TYR A 223 21.55 -4.08 -8.54
N LEU A 224 20.78 -5.12 -8.25
CA LEU A 224 19.41 -5.25 -8.78
C LEU A 224 18.50 -4.11 -8.30
N GLY A 225 18.67 -3.69 -7.04
CA GLY A 225 18.01 -2.52 -6.48
C GLY A 225 18.36 -1.22 -7.21
N PHE A 226 19.62 -1.03 -7.60
CA PHE A 226 20.03 0.10 -8.41
C PHE A 226 19.35 0.11 -9.80
N ILE A 227 19.30 -1.03 -10.47
CA ILE A 227 18.61 -1.17 -11.77
C ILE A 227 17.12 -0.89 -11.59
N ARG A 228 16.48 -1.45 -10.57
CA ARG A 228 15.09 -1.19 -10.22
C ARG A 228 14.85 0.32 -10.04
N ASP A 229 15.64 0.98 -9.19
CA ASP A 229 15.45 2.39 -8.86
C ASP A 229 15.66 3.28 -10.10
N TRP A 230 16.58 2.93 -10.98
CA TRP A 230 16.78 3.63 -12.24
C TRP A 230 15.58 3.49 -13.19
N VAL A 231 15.05 2.25 -13.36
CA VAL A 231 13.85 2.01 -14.17
C VAL A 231 12.65 2.71 -13.56
N LEU A 232 12.50 2.62 -12.24
CA LEU A 232 11.40 3.24 -11.49
C LEU A 232 11.39 4.76 -11.69
N ALA A 233 12.54 5.43 -11.55
CA ALA A 233 12.65 6.87 -11.76
C ALA A 233 12.24 7.30 -13.19
N ARG A 234 12.48 6.42 -14.18
CA ARG A 234 12.04 6.66 -15.56
C ARG A 234 10.53 6.48 -15.70
N VAL A 235 9.98 5.43 -15.11
CA VAL A 235 8.54 5.16 -15.10
C VAL A 235 7.78 6.29 -14.37
N GLU A 236 8.30 6.75 -13.22
CA GLU A 236 7.73 7.88 -12.48
C GLU A 236 7.66 9.16 -13.35
N ARG A 237 8.73 9.44 -14.10
CA ARG A 237 8.76 10.59 -15.00
C ARG A 237 7.75 10.46 -16.14
N ASP A 238 7.69 9.27 -16.75
CA ASP A 238 6.81 9.01 -17.90
C ASP A 238 5.34 9.01 -17.49
N PHE A 239 5.02 8.65 -16.24
CA PHE A 239 3.66 8.61 -15.69
C PHE A 239 3.27 9.88 -14.90
N GLY A 240 4.20 10.80 -14.70
CA GLY A 240 3.96 12.01 -13.93
C GLY A 240 3.62 11.75 -12.46
N CYS A 241 4.07 10.64 -11.88
CA CYS A 241 3.78 10.26 -10.49
C CYS A 241 5.06 9.88 -9.72
N ARG A 242 4.92 9.63 -8.43
CA ARG A 242 5.99 9.09 -7.57
C ARG A 242 5.46 7.89 -6.80
N PHE A 243 6.13 6.76 -6.92
CA PHE A 243 5.81 5.58 -6.13
C PHE A 243 6.29 5.70 -4.69
N ILE A 244 5.45 5.28 -3.76
CA ILE A 244 5.73 5.42 -2.33
C ILE A 244 6.61 4.27 -1.85
N ARG A 245 7.68 4.60 -1.09
CA ARG A 245 8.53 3.59 -0.42
C ARG A 245 7.85 3.10 0.85
N LEU A 246 6.87 2.22 0.68
CA LEU A 246 6.03 1.72 1.77
C LEU A 246 6.83 0.96 2.84
N GLU A 247 7.94 0.32 2.47
CA GLU A 247 8.86 -0.35 3.40
C GLU A 247 9.49 0.63 4.41
N ARG A 248 9.72 1.88 3.99
CA ARG A 248 10.18 2.94 4.90
C ARG A 248 9.02 3.54 5.69
N ALA A 249 7.85 3.63 5.08
CA ALA A 249 6.65 4.19 5.70
C ALA A 249 6.18 3.34 6.87
N ILE A 250 6.05 2.02 6.68
CA ILE A 250 5.57 1.11 7.73
C ILE A 250 6.47 1.12 8.97
N GLY A 251 7.79 1.27 8.80
CA GLY A 251 8.73 1.40 9.91
C GLY A 251 8.60 2.66 10.75
N ARG A 252 7.86 3.68 10.25
CA ARG A 252 7.60 4.96 10.94
C ARG A 252 6.27 4.98 11.68
N LEU A 253 5.46 3.93 11.60
CA LEU A 253 4.16 3.86 12.28
C LEU A 253 4.31 3.80 13.80
N ALA A 254 5.31 3.11 14.32
CA ALA A 254 5.53 3.02 15.77
C ALA A 254 5.62 4.38 16.45
N PRO A 255 5.04 4.54 17.64
CA PRO A 255 4.43 3.53 18.50
C PRO A 255 2.94 3.22 18.20
N ARG A 256 2.42 3.59 17.04
CA ARG A 256 1.04 3.32 16.63
C ARG A 256 0.91 1.90 16.11
N ALA A 257 -0.18 1.24 16.49
CA ALA A 257 -0.40 -0.15 16.14
C ALA A 257 -0.72 -0.34 14.66
N VAL A 258 -0.18 -1.41 14.09
CA VAL A 258 -0.52 -1.88 12.75
C VAL A 258 -0.93 -3.36 12.78
N LEU A 259 -2.09 -3.67 12.19
CA LEU A 259 -2.53 -5.02 11.90
C LEU A 259 -2.45 -5.24 10.39
N MET A 260 -1.63 -6.17 9.95
CA MET A 260 -1.60 -6.63 8.57
C MET A 260 -2.29 -7.98 8.45
N ILE A 261 -3.31 -8.06 7.60
CA ILE A 261 -4.02 -9.28 7.24
C ILE A 261 -3.58 -9.65 5.82
N HIS A 262 -3.35 -10.94 5.56
CA HIS A 262 -2.88 -11.36 4.24
C HIS A 262 -3.29 -12.80 3.92
N GLY A 263 -3.65 -13.07 2.67
CA GLY A 263 -4.07 -14.39 2.23
C GLY A 263 -2.91 -15.39 2.15
N GLY A 264 -3.09 -16.56 2.77
CA GLY A 264 -2.08 -17.63 2.77
C GLY A 264 -1.89 -18.33 1.42
N ARG A 265 -2.83 -18.17 0.49
CA ARG A 265 -2.78 -18.66 -0.91
C ARG A 265 -2.86 -17.51 -1.92
N ASP A 266 -2.46 -16.32 -1.50
CA ASP A 266 -2.37 -15.17 -2.39
C ASP A 266 -1.35 -15.45 -3.50
N GLY A 267 -1.85 -15.56 -4.73
CA GLY A 267 -1.04 -15.80 -5.92
C GLY A 267 -0.54 -14.52 -6.57
N TYR A 268 -1.16 -13.38 -6.22
CA TYR A 268 -0.76 -12.07 -6.72
C TYR A 268 0.40 -11.50 -5.87
N ILE A 269 0.20 -11.35 -4.57
CA ILE A 269 1.25 -11.00 -3.63
C ILE A 269 1.49 -12.21 -2.72
N ARG A 270 2.57 -12.92 -2.97
CA ARG A 270 2.87 -14.12 -2.18
C ARG A 270 3.06 -13.81 -0.70
N PRO A 271 2.68 -14.74 0.19
CA PRO A 271 2.80 -14.52 1.66
C PRO A 271 4.23 -14.27 2.14
N ASP A 272 5.24 -14.75 1.43
CA ASP A 272 6.64 -14.46 1.74
C ASP A 272 6.99 -12.97 1.52
N ILE A 273 6.45 -12.36 0.45
CA ILE A 273 6.60 -10.93 0.19
C ILE A 273 5.91 -10.09 1.28
N ALA A 274 4.71 -10.51 1.70
CA ALA A 274 4.00 -9.84 2.79
C ALA A 274 4.76 -9.94 4.12
N ARG A 275 5.37 -11.08 4.44
CA ARG A 275 6.22 -11.24 5.63
C ARG A 275 7.47 -10.37 5.56
N GLU A 276 8.13 -10.29 4.40
CA GLU A 276 9.28 -9.41 4.19
C GLU A 276 8.89 -7.94 4.39
N PHE A 277 7.77 -7.52 3.82
CA PHE A 277 7.25 -6.16 4.02
C PHE A 277 6.92 -5.88 5.50
N PHE A 278 6.23 -6.80 6.17
CA PHE A 278 5.91 -6.70 7.59
C PHE A 278 7.15 -6.65 8.49
N ALA A 279 8.24 -7.29 8.10
CA ALA A 279 9.49 -7.25 8.86
C ALA A 279 10.06 -5.84 9.02
N ALA A 280 9.71 -4.91 8.13
CA ALA A 280 10.09 -3.50 8.24
C ALA A 280 9.25 -2.72 9.27
N ALA A 281 8.10 -3.23 9.69
CA ALA A 281 7.29 -2.62 10.74
C ALA A 281 7.96 -2.73 12.11
N ARG A 282 7.59 -1.84 13.05
CA ARG A 282 8.03 -1.85 14.45
C ARG A 282 6.84 -2.00 15.38
N ASP A 283 7.09 -2.48 16.59
CA ASP A 283 6.02 -2.68 17.58
C ASP A 283 5.34 -1.36 18.00
N PRO A 284 4.00 -1.43 18.28
CA PRO A 284 3.14 -2.62 18.27
C PRO A 284 2.66 -3.00 16.86
N ARG A 285 2.87 -4.25 16.48
CA ARG A 285 2.51 -4.78 15.15
C ARG A 285 1.98 -6.21 15.22
N GLU A 286 1.06 -6.54 14.34
CA GLU A 286 0.51 -7.89 14.19
C GLU A 286 0.42 -8.25 12.71
N LEU A 287 0.79 -9.50 12.36
CA LEU A 287 0.59 -10.08 11.04
C LEU A 287 -0.27 -11.33 11.18
N TRP A 288 -1.40 -11.33 10.49
CA TRP A 288 -2.26 -12.49 10.41
C TRP A 288 -2.31 -13.03 8.98
N ILE A 289 -1.77 -14.22 8.77
CA ILE A 289 -1.85 -14.92 7.49
C ILE A 289 -3.07 -15.86 7.54
N VAL A 290 -4.09 -15.53 6.77
CA VAL A 290 -5.34 -16.30 6.68
C VAL A 290 -5.13 -17.53 5.82
N HIS A 291 -5.16 -18.70 6.44
CA HIS A 291 -4.93 -19.96 5.74
C HIS A 291 -5.96 -20.17 4.62
N GLY A 292 -5.49 -20.55 3.42
CA GLY A 292 -6.34 -20.84 2.27
C GLY A 292 -6.88 -19.63 1.52
N ALA A 293 -6.84 -18.42 2.09
CA ALA A 293 -7.35 -17.21 1.47
C ALA A 293 -6.49 -16.76 0.26
N ARG A 294 -7.14 -16.32 -0.80
CA ARG A 294 -6.53 -15.65 -1.95
C ARG A 294 -6.38 -14.15 -1.67
N HIS A 295 -5.86 -13.39 -2.64
CA HIS A 295 -5.81 -11.93 -2.57
C HIS A 295 -7.20 -11.33 -2.37
N ASN A 296 -7.36 -10.42 -1.40
CA ASN A 296 -8.61 -9.77 -1.02
C ASN A 296 -9.77 -10.73 -0.64
N ALA A 297 -9.48 -11.98 -0.29
CA ALA A 297 -10.47 -12.98 0.08
C ALA A 297 -10.33 -13.46 1.55
N CYS A 298 -9.66 -12.67 2.39
CA CYS A 298 -9.43 -13.06 3.79
C CYS A 298 -10.73 -13.07 4.59
N LEU A 299 -11.60 -12.09 4.35
CA LEU A 299 -12.93 -12.04 4.98
C LEU A 299 -13.79 -13.25 4.60
N GLU A 300 -13.82 -13.63 3.32
CA GLU A 300 -14.56 -14.79 2.84
C GLU A 300 -14.06 -16.08 3.48
N ALA A 301 -12.74 -16.25 3.55
CA ALA A 301 -12.11 -17.46 4.07
C ALA A 301 -12.25 -17.66 5.59
N ALA A 302 -12.38 -16.57 6.37
CA ALA A 302 -12.36 -16.64 7.83
C ALA A 302 -13.26 -15.56 8.48
N ALA A 303 -14.51 -15.41 8.01
CA ALA A 303 -15.39 -14.30 8.31
C ALA A 303 -15.56 -13.99 9.82
N VAL A 304 -15.76 -15.00 10.66
CA VAL A 304 -15.97 -14.83 12.11
C VAL A 304 -14.69 -14.31 12.77
N GLU A 305 -13.56 -14.94 12.51
CA GLU A 305 -12.27 -14.55 13.07
C GLU A 305 -11.84 -13.18 12.55
N TYR A 306 -12.07 -12.90 11.27
CA TYR A 306 -11.76 -11.63 10.64
C TYR A 306 -12.46 -10.45 11.35
N ARG A 307 -13.78 -10.54 11.50
CA ARG A 307 -14.57 -9.52 12.17
C ARG A 307 -14.17 -9.36 13.64
N SER A 308 -13.96 -10.46 14.34
CA SER A 308 -13.53 -10.43 15.74
C SER A 308 -12.16 -9.74 15.90
N ARG A 309 -11.17 -10.07 15.07
CA ARG A 309 -9.85 -9.44 15.10
C ARG A 309 -9.92 -7.95 14.76
N LEU A 310 -10.68 -7.60 13.74
CA LEU A 310 -10.87 -6.22 13.31
C LEU A 310 -11.48 -5.36 14.41
N ILE A 311 -12.59 -5.81 15.02
CA ILE A 311 -13.27 -5.13 16.12
C ILE A 311 -12.32 -4.99 17.32
N ASN A 312 -11.68 -6.09 17.75
CA ASN A 312 -10.79 -6.08 18.90
C ASN A 312 -9.58 -5.15 18.70
N PHE A 313 -9.05 -5.10 17.47
CA PHE A 313 -7.94 -4.21 17.15
C PHE A 313 -8.34 -2.74 17.28
N PHE A 314 -9.48 -2.34 16.72
CA PHE A 314 -9.94 -0.95 16.80
C PHE A 314 -10.41 -0.57 18.19
N ARG A 315 -11.10 -1.44 18.93
CA ARG A 315 -11.43 -1.21 20.34
C ARG A 315 -10.19 -0.90 21.17
N THR A 316 -9.16 -1.71 21.04
CA THR A 316 -7.93 -1.57 21.81
C THR A 316 -7.11 -0.35 21.41
N ASN A 317 -6.91 -0.13 20.11
CA ASN A 317 -5.91 0.82 19.61
C ASN A 317 -6.48 2.15 19.16
N LEU A 318 -7.81 2.23 18.98
CA LEU A 318 -8.50 3.44 18.54
C LEU A 318 -9.42 3.99 19.65
N ALA A 319 -10.28 3.17 20.23
CA ALA A 319 -11.18 3.60 21.32
C ALA A 319 -10.51 3.57 22.70
N GLY A 320 -9.32 2.97 22.85
CA GLY A 320 -8.59 2.91 24.12
C GLY A 320 -9.16 1.92 25.12
N GLU A 321 -9.98 0.97 24.69
CA GLU A 321 -10.53 -0.08 25.55
C GLU A 321 -9.44 -1.09 25.93
N LYS A 322 -9.43 -1.54 27.20
CA LYS A 322 -8.49 -2.59 27.62
C LYS A 322 -8.79 -3.90 26.89
N LYS A 323 -7.73 -4.63 26.47
CA LYS A 323 -7.92 -5.97 25.92
C LYS A 323 -8.78 -6.80 26.86
N SER A 324 -9.91 -7.30 26.37
CA SER A 324 -10.65 -8.33 27.11
C SER A 324 -9.79 -9.59 27.11
N ASN A 325 -9.33 -10.02 28.27
CA ASN A 325 -8.71 -11.33 28.46
C ASN A 325 -9.84 -12.36 28.25
N GLY A 326 -9.93 -12.94 27.05
CA GLY A 326 -10.73 -14.10 26.74
C GLY A 326 -9.86 -15.36 26.74
#